data_a46eff149cc889dfc7f441a459a983d5
#
_entry.id   a46eff149cc889dfc7f441a459a983d5
#
_cell.length_a   1.000
_cell.length_b   1.000
_cell.length_c   1.000
_cell.angle_alpha   90.00
_cell.angle_beta   90.00
_cell.angle_gamma   90.00
#
_symmetry.space_group_name_H-M   'P 1'
#
loop_
_entity.id
_entity.type
_entity.pdbx_description
1 polymer ?
#
loop_
_entity_poly.entity_id
_entity_poly.type
_entity_poly.pdbx_seq_one_letter_code
_entity_poly.pdbx_strand_id
1 'polypeptide(L)'
;MRITRRTLPTRTGLPRRSATAAAGVAVAGAVLALLPATTAGAAPAERAVTAPAAASAVTASAPGGNAAILGIDYATWQRDVAAVIDAARPAIEQRIAASPAGEKPALVLDIDNSSLETDFHWFWTFPTPAIGKVRELTRYANDRGVAIFFVTARPGILHSLTEHNLKAVGYPVSGLYVRDLPDLFHEVSTYKTGKRAEIEARGYTIIANIGNKQSDLVGGHAERTVKLPDYDGKLS
;
A
#
# COMPACT_ATOMS: atom_id res chain seq x y z
N MET A 1 -39.38 45.40 -33.82
CA MET A 1 -38.34 44.58 -34.43
C MET A 1 -38.62 43.12 -34.05
N ARG A 2 -38.82 42.24 -35.02
CA ARG A 2 -39.45 40.91 -34.87
C ARG A 2 -38.50 39.89 -34.26
N ILE A 3 -38.99 39.19 -33.26
CA ILE A 3 -38.37 38.02 -32.62
C ILE A 3 -38.81 36.79 -33.41
N THR A 4 -37.90 36.07 -34.03
CA THR A 4 -38.16 34.80 -34.70
C THR A 4 -37.74 33.64 -33.78
N ARG A 5 -38.71 32.86 -33.29
CA ARG A 5 -38.53 31.57 -32.62
C ARG A 5 -38.17 30.52 -33.67
N ARG A 6 -37.11 29.77 -33.45
CA ARG A 6 -36.83 28.53 -34.21
C ARG A 6 -37.08 27.30 -33.31
N THR A 7 -37.98 26.49 -33.82
CA THR A 7 -38.44 25.23 -33.27
C THR A 7 -37.45 24.09 -33.52
N LEU A 8 -37.35 23.19 -32.54
CA LEU A 8 -36.64 21.90 -32.52
C LEU A 8 -37.39 20.86 -33.40
N PRO A 9 -36.72 19.87 -33.99
CA PRO A 9 -37.36 18.62 -34.36
C PRO A 9 -37.00 17.49 -33.37
N THR A 10 -38.03 16.86 -32.85
CA THR A 10 -38.09 15.55 -32.24
C THR A 10 -37.72 14.46 -33.27
N ARG A 11 -36.93 13.49 -32.86
CA ARG A 11 -36.79 12.22 -33.56
C ARG A 11 -36.84 11.04 -32.57
N THR A 12 -37.93 10.35 -32.68
CA THR A 12 -38.27 9.01 -32.19
C THR A 12 -37.47 7.92 -32.92
N GLY A 13 -37.19 6.81 -32.21
CA GLY A 13 -36.93 5.54 -32.89
C GLY A 13 -36.00 4.58 -32.12
N LEU A 14 -36.60 3.71 -31.30
CA LEU A 14 -36.01 2.41 -30.89
C LEU A 14 -36.11 1.41 -32.06
N PRO A 15 -35.25 0.38 -32.09
CA PRO A 15 -35.83 -0.94 -31.90
C PRO A 15 -35.04 -1.84 -30.91
N ARG A 16 -35.84 -2.58 -30.15
CA ARG A 16 -35.48 -3.80 -29.42
C ARG A 16 -34.95 -4.86 -30.38
N ARG A 17 -33.93 -5.58 -30.00
CA ARG A 17 -33.68 -6.93 -30.50
C ARG A 17 -33.47 -7.93 -29.35
N SER A 18 -34.15 -9.00 -29.58
CA SER A 18 -34.50 -10.10 -28.70
C SER A 18 -33.34 -11.00 -28.26
N ALA A 19 -33.56 -11.67 -27.14
CA ALA A 19 -32.82 -12.76 -26.58
C ALA A 19 -32.74 -13.98 -27.47
N THR A 20 -31.66 -14.71 -27.42
CA THR A 20 -31.65 -16.14 -27.78
C THR A 20 -30.87 -16.89 -26.71
N ALA A 21 -31.59 -17.74 -26.00
CA ALA A 21 -31.05 -18.73 -25.06
C ALA A 21 -30.51 -19.91 -25.87
N ALA A 22 -29.35 -20.41 -25.47
CA ALA A 22 -28.88 -21.73 -25.91
C ALA A 22 -28.57 -22.56 -24.66
N ALA A 23 -29.38 -23.58 -24.47
CA ALA A 23 -29.19 -24.66 -23.53
C ALA A 23 -28.13 -25.64 -24.06
N GLY A 24 -27.22 -26.07 -23.25
CA GLY A 24 -26.20 -27.08 -23.58
C GLY A 24 -26.01 -28.06 -22.42
N VAL A 25 -26.41 -29.22 -22.66
CA VAL A 25 -26.50 -30.53 -22.03
C VAL A 25 -25.33 -30.92 -21.14
N ALA A 26 -25.67 -31.46 -19.95
CA ALA A 26 -24.83 -32.21 -19.04
C ALA A 26 -24.52 -33.61 -19.57
N VAL A 27 -23.29 -34.05 -19.46
CA VAL A 27 -22.92 -35.48 -19.56
C VAL A 27 -22.18 -35.86 -18.28
N ALA A 28 -22.85 -36.68 -17.49
CA ALA A 28 -22.29 -37.38 -16.36
C ALA A 28 -21.54 -38.62 -16.87
N GLY A 29 -20.28 -38.80 -16.49
CA GLY A 29 -19.49 -39.99 -16.69
C GLY A 29 -18.93 -40.47 -15.35
N ALA A 30 -19.60 -41.42 -14.73
CA ALA A 30 -19.10 -42.16 -13.60
C ALA A 30 -18.16 -43.30 -14.08
N VAL A 31 -16.94 -43.31 -13.59
CA VAL A 31 -16.05 -44.50 -13.71
C VAL A 31 -15.71 -44.99 -12.31
N LEU A 32 -16.27 -46.14 -12.03
CA LEU A 32 -16.00 -46.93 -10.86
C LEU A 32 -14.77 -47.81 -11.18
N ALA A 33 -13.70 -47.72 -10.41
CA ALA A 33 -12.59 -48.67 -10.50
C ALA A 33 -12.25 -49.25 -9.11
N LEU A 34 -12.30 -50.56 -9.06
CA LEU A 34 -12.09 -51.42 -7.89
C LEU A 34 -10.64 -51.36 -7.39
N LEU A 35 -10.53 -51.48 -6.07
CA LEU A 35 -9.30 -51.77 -5.33
C LEU A 35 -8.94 -53.26 -5.42
N PRO A 36 -7.66 -53.62 -5.29
CA PRO A 36 -7.30 -54.77 -4.52
C PRO A 36 -6.55 -54.40 -3.24
N ALA A 37 -7.00 -55.00 -2.16
CA ALA A 37 -6.33 -55.04 -0.88
C ALA A 37 -5.11 -55.98 -0.93
N THR A 38 -3.97 -55.54 -0.42
CA THR A 38 -2.89 -56.43 0.00
C THR A 38 -2.44 -56.10 1.42
N THR A 39 -2.36 -57.15 2.17
CA THR A 39 -2.15 -57.26 3.61
C THR A 39 -0.71 -57.02 4.05
N ALA A 40 -0.57 -56.40 5.19
CA ALA A 40 0.32 -56.61 6.33
C ALA A 40 1.82 -56.88 6.11
N GLY A 41 2.61 -56.02 6.71
CA GLY A 41 3.97 -56.26 7.11
C GLY A 41 4.38 -55.18 8.14
N ALA A 42 4.22 -55.51 9.43
CA ALA A 42 4.71 -54.68 10.52
C ALA A 42 6.22 -54.89 10.69
N ALA A 43 6.99 -53.82 10.62
CA ALA A 43 8.36 -53.72 11.11
C ALA A 43 8.47 -52.58 12.11
N PRO A 44 9.28 -52.68 13.18
CA PRO A 44 9.24 -51.80 14.31
C PRO A 44 9.83 -50.43 13.98
N ALA A 45 9.12 -49.37 14.41
CA ALA A 45 9.54 -48.01 14.28
C ALA A 45 10.73 -47.72 15.20
N GLU A 46 11.86 -47.49 14.61
CA GLU A 46 13.00 -46.82 15.23
C GLU A 46 12.65 -45.34 15.43
N ARG A 47 12.52 -44.92 16.69
CA ARG A 47 12.31 -43.50 17.03
C ARG A 47 13.60 -42.75 16.73
N ALA A 48 13.66 -42.11 15.56
CA ALA A 48 14.60 -41.03 15.33
C ALA A 48 14.17 -39.83 16.18
N VAL A 49 14.93 -39.57 17.25
CA VAL A 49 14.85 -38.35 18.02
C VAL A 49 15.42 -37.24 17.13
N THR A 50 14.55 -36.54 16.42
CA THR A 50 14.89 -35.34 15.74
C THR A 50 15.13 -34.25 16.80
N ALA A 51 16.40 -33.88 16.97
CA ALA A 51 16.77 -32.68 17.72
C ALA A 51 16.05 -31.47 17.11
N PRO A 52 15.53 -30.55 17.94
CA PRO A 52 14.97 -29.32 17.42
C PRO A 52 16.08 -28.59 16.66
N ALA A 53 15.85 -28.31 15.39
CA ALA A 53 16.69 -27.41 14.63
C ALA A 53 16.73 -26.09 15.40
N ALA A 54 17.88 -25.75 15.94
CA ALA A 54 18.13 -24.46 16.51
C ALA A 54 17.85 -23.46 15.39
N ALA A 55 16.75 -22.71 15.53
CA ALA A 55 16.52 -21.54 14.73
C ALA A 55 17.71 -20.62 14.97
N SER A 56 18.59 -20.54 13.98
CA SER A 56 19.66 -19.54 13.98
C SER A 56 18.97 -18.20 14.09
N ALA A 57 18.98 -17.63 15.29
CA ALA A 57 18.66 -16.23 15.49
C ALA A 57 19.69 -15.48 14.65
N VAL A 58 19.26 -15.02 13.48
CA VAL A 58 19.98 -14.00 12.72
C VAL A 58 19.95 -12.81 13.67
N THR A 59 21.05 -12.62 14.39
CA THR A 59 21.31 -11.35 15.08
C THR A 59 21.40 -10.32 13.97
N ALA A 60 20.28 -9.67 13.69
CA ALA A 60 20.28 -8.49 12.87
C ALA A 60 21.25 -7.51 13.54
N SER A 61 22.39 -7.25 12.91
CA SER A 61 23.30 -6.20 13.33
C SER A 61 22.46 -4.95 13.55
N ALA A 62 22.64 -4.30 14.71
CA ALA A 62 21.91 -3.08 14.99
C ALA A 62 22.09 -2.12 13.81
N PRO A 63 21.00 -1.59 13.25
CA PRO A 63 21.11 -0.68 12.12
C PRO A 63 21.97 0.52 12.55
N GLY A 64 22.88 0.92 11.68
CA GLY A 64 23.62 2.16 11.81
C GLY A 64 22.84 3.28 11.14
N GLY A 65 23.20 4.53 11.39
CA GLY A 65 22.59 5.68 10.74
C GLY A 65 22.36 6.84 11.69
N ASN A 66 21.66 7.89 11.23
CA ASN A 66 21.42 9.11 12.00
C ASN A 66 20.64 8.83 13.30
N ALA A 67 19.67 7.91 13.27
CA ALA A 67 18.87 7.57 14.44
C ALA A 67 19.70 7.05 15.61
N ALA A 68 20.74 6.24 15.35
CA ALA A 68 21.67 5.77 16.36
C ALA A 68 22.47 6.93 17.00
N ILE A 69 22.87 7.92 16.20
CA ILE A 69 23.54 9.14 16.68
C ILE A 69 22.60 9.97 17.55
N LEU A 70 21.30 9.98 17.24
CA LEU A 70 20.28 10.71 18.00
C LEU A 70 19.77 9.94 19.23
N GLY A 71 20.31 8.74 19.50
CA GLY A 71 19.95 7.92 20.64
C GLY A 71 18.56 7.26 20.52
N ILE A 72 18.07 7.08 19.30
CA ILE A 72 16.79 6.40 19.05
C ILE A 72 17.06 4.91 18.85
N ASP A 73 16.50 4.08 19.74
CA ASP A 73 16.62 2.63 19.66
C ASP A 73 15.73 2.07 18.55
N TYR A 74 16.33 1.34 17.63
CA TYR A 74 15.66 0.77 16.46
C TYR A 74 14.51 -0.18 16.84
N ALA A 75 14.73 -1.06 17.82
CA ALA A 75 13.70 -2.01 18.21
C ALA A 75 12.51 -1.31 18.89
N THR A 76 12.76 -0.25 19.63
CA THR A 76 11.72 0.60 20.21
C THR A 76 10.94 1.31 19.11
N TRP A 77 11.62 1.95 18.17
CA TRP A 77 10.96 2.60 17.04
C TRP A 77 10.08 1.62 16.21
N GLN A 78 10.58 0.42 15.92
CA GLN A 78 9.80 -0.60 15.19
C GLN A 78 8.54 -1.01 15.96
N ARG A 79 8.61 -1.16 17.29
CA ARG A 79 7.44 -1.45 18.13
C ARG A 79 6.44 -0.29 18.12
N ASP A 80 6.91 0.94 18.21
CA ASP A 80 6.06 2.12 18.23
C ASP A 80 5.35 2.32 16.90
N VAL A 81 6.06 2.13 15.77
CA VAL A 81 5.46 2.12 14.43
C VAL A 81 4.43 1.00 14.30
N ALA A 82 4.76 -0.21 14.77
CA ALA A 82 3.84 -1.34 14.73
C ALA A 82 2.56 -1.04 15.52
N ALA A 83 2.68 -0.47 16.71
CA ALA A 83 1.53 -0.10 17.55
C ALA A 83 0.59 0.90 16.84
N VAL A 84 1.15 1.91 16.17
CA VAL A 84 0.36 2.90 15.42
C VAL A 84 -0.34 2.25 14.23
N ILE A 85 0.36 1.44 13.44
CA ILE A 85 -0.22 0.78 12.27
C ILE A 85 -1.28 -0.25 12.68
N ASP A 86 -1.01 -1.07 13.70
CA ASP A 86 -1.95 -2.08 14.19
C ASP A 86 -3.22 -1.43 14.77
N ALA A 87 -3.12 -0.24 15.40
CA ALA A 87 -4.27 0.53 15.84
C ALA A 87 -5.09 1.15 14.69
N ALA A 88 -4.43 1.61 13.62
CA ALA A 88 -5.10 2.22 12.47
C ALA A 88 -5.72 1.20 11.51
N ARG A 89 -5.12 0.02 11.41
CA ARG A 89 -5.43 -1.02 10.44
C ARG A 89 -6.90 -1.45 10.41
N PRO A 90 -7.58 -1.76 11.54
CA PRO A 90 -8.97 -2.20 11.49
C PRO A 90 -9.92 -1.19 10.83
N ALA A 91 -9.72 0.09 11.10
CA ALA A 91 -10.54 1.14 10.51
C ALA A 91 -10.25 1.34 9.00
N ILE A 92 -9.01 1.16 8.56
CA ILE A 92 -8.64 1.18 7.13
C ILE A 92 -9.23 -0.04 6.42
N GLU A 93 -9.12 -1.23 6.99
CA GLU A 93 -9.70 -2.46 6.45
C GLU A 93 -11.22 -2.38 6.33
N GLN A 94 -11.89 -1.88 7.36
CA GLN A 94 -13.34 -1.64 7.33
C GLN A 94 -13.72 -0.65 6.22
N ARG A 95 -12.96 0.45 6.06
CA ARG A 95 -13.22 1.44 5.02
C ARG A 95 -13.02 0.86 3.62
N ILE A 96 -12.01 0.02 3.42
CA ILE A 96 -11.78 -0.69 2.15
C ILE A 96 -12.96 -1.61 1.84
N ALA A 97 -13.41 -2.40 2.82
CA ALA A 97 -14.55 -3.31 2.64
C ALA A 97 -15.88 -2.57 2.36
N ALA A 98 -16.01 -1.33 2.84
CA ALA A 98 -17.18 -0.49 2.65
C ALA A 98 -17.08 0.44 1.42
N SER A 99 -16.06 0.30 0.57
CA SER A 99 -15.90 1.14 -0.62
C SER A 99 -17.07 0.97 -1.59
N PRO A 100 -17.74 2.08 -1.99
CA PRO A 100 -18.82 2.02 -2.97
C PRO A 100 -18.35 1.48 -4.32
N ALA A 101 -19.26 0.87 -5.06
CA ALA A 101 -18.97 0.41 -6.42
C ALA A 101 -18.55 1.58 -7.32
N GLY A 102 -17.42 1.44 -7.99
CA GLY A 102 -16.87 2.48 -8.87
C GLY A 102 -16.00 3.52 -8.17
N GLU A 103 -15.90 3.51 -6.84
CA GLU A 103 -14.92 4.31 -6.12
C GLU A 103 -13.49 3.85 -6.45
N LYS A 104 -12.55 4.80 -6.44
CA LYS A 104 -11.12 4.55 -6.57
C LYS A 104 -10.42 4.89 -5.26
N PRO A 105 -10.44 3.99 -4.25
CA PRO A 105 -9.79 4.26 -2.98
C PRO A 105 -8.27 4.33 -3.14
N ALA A 106 -7.63 5.19 -2.35
CA ALA A 106 -6.19 5.37 -2.34
C ALA A 106 -5.64 5.50 -0.92
N LEU A 107 -4.43 5.00 -0.71
CA LEU A 107 -3.56 5.38 0.40
C LEU A 107 -2.49 6.34 -0.11
N VAL A 108 -2.20 7.37 0.67
CA VAL A 108 -1.07 8.27 0.45
C VAL A 108 -0.07 8.08 1.57
N LEU A 109 1.21 7.94 1.22
CA LEU A 109 2.28 7.72 2.18
C LEU A 109 3.43 8.69 1.94
N ASP A 110 4.03 9.16 3.03
CA ASP A 110 5.38 9.71 2.99
C ASP A 110 6.43 8.57 2.90
N ILE A 111 7.67 8.91 2.63
CA ILE A 111 8.74 7.93 2.40
C ILE A 111 9.70 7.82 3.58
N ASP A 112 10.39 8.92 3.94
CA ASP A 112 11.48 8.89 4.89
C ASP A 112 10.95 8.64 6.31
N ASN A 113 11.39 7.54 6.93
CA ASN A 113 10.90 7.04 8.22
C ASN A 113 9.38 6.84 8.33
N SER A 114 8.71 6.83 7.16
CA SER A 114 7.29 6.53 7.02
C SER A 114 7.04 5.24 6.23
N SER A 115 7.80 5.04 5.16
CA SER A 115 7.76 3.83 4.33
C SER A 115 9.12 3.13 4.27
N LEU A 116 10.21 3.89 4.26
CA LEU A 116 11.59 3.41 4.30
C LEU A 116 12.26 3.79 5.62
N GLU A 117 13.15 2.93 6.10
CA GLU A 117 13.89 3.08 7.36
C GLU A 117 15.11 4.01 7.19
N THR A 118 14.88 5.22 6.64
CA THR A 118 15.94 6.08 6.10
C THR A 118 16.98 6.47 7.14
N ASP A 119 16.57 6.92 8.32
CA ASP A 119 17.49 7.36 9.36
C ASP A 119 18.14 6.21 10.14
N PHE A 120 17.66 4.99 9.96
CA PHE A 120 18.20 3.79 10.61
C PHE A 120 19.26 3.07 9.77
N HIS A 121 19.51 3.55 8.55
CA HIS A 121 20.53 3.01 7.66
C HIS A 121 21.43 4.12 7.14
N TRP A 122 22.66 3.75 6.80
CA TRP A 122 23.59 4.68 6.17
C TRP A 122 23.12 5.05 4.76
N PHE A 123 23.38 6.29 4.32
CA PHE A 123 22.90 6.81 3.03
C PHE A 123 23.34 5.97 1.81
N TRP A 124 24.41 5.16 1.95
CA TRP A 124 24.86 4.22 0.91
C TRP A 124 24.15 2.87 0.95
N THR A 125 23.31 2.61 1.96
CA THR A 125 22.51 1.38 2.03
C THR A 125 21.43 1.43 0.98
N PHE A 126 21.57 0.60 -0.05
CA PHE A 126 20.61 0.57 -1.14
C PHE A 126 20.33 -0.87 -1.60
N PRO A 127 19.06 -1.27 -1.71
CA PRO A 127 17.87 -0.51 -1.36
C PRO A 127 17.76 -0.25 0.15
N THR A 128 17.31 0.96 0.54
CA THR A 128 16.94 1.24 1.93
C THR A 128 15.79 0.34 2.34
N PRO A 129 15.86 -0.38 3.47
CA PRO A 129 14.81 -1.31 3.89
C PRO A 129 13.44 -0.67 4.05
N ALA A 130 12.40 -1.48 3.83
CA ALA A 130 11.01 -1.08 4.05
C ALA A 130 10.64 -1.21 5.53
N ILE A 131 9.83 -0.29 6.03
CA ILE A 131 9.13 -0.46 7.31
C ILE A 131 8.10 -1.59 7.14
N GLY A 132 8.37 -2.74 7.76
CA GLY A 132 7.67 -4.00 7.51
C GLY A 132 6.14 -3.89 7.67
N LYS A 133 5.68 -3.29 8.76
CA LYS A 133 4.24 -3.12 9.05
C LYS A 133 3.53 -2.19 8.06
N VAL A 134 4.17 -1.13 7.63
CA VAL A 134 3.61 -0.20 6.63
C VAL A 134 3.51 -0.89 5.27
N ARG A 135 4.57 -1.60 4.86
CA ARG A 135 4.56 -2.39 3.62
C ARG A 135 3.47 -3.47 3.63
N GLU A 136 3.29 -4.17 4.74
CA GLU A 136 2.25 -5.18 4.88
C GLU A 136 0.85 -4.57 4.69
N LEU A 137 0.57 -3.43 5.35
CA LEU A 137 -0.70 -2.71 5.20
C LEU A 137 -0.93 -2.26 3.74
N THR A 138 0.09 -1.69 3.09
CA THR A 138 -0.04 -1.23 1.69
C THR A 138 -0.27 -2.37 0.71
N ARG A 139 0.36 -3.52 0.91
CA ARG A 139 0.12 -4.72 0.09
C ARG A 139 -1.29 -5.25 0.30
N TYR A 140 -1.72 -5.38 1.55
CA TYR A 140 -3.10 -5.77 1.87
C TYR A 140 -4.15 -4.87 1.18
N ALA A 141 -3.93 -3.55 1.21
CA ALA A 141 -4.80 -2.58 0.57
C ALA A 141 -4.77 -2.70 -0.96
N ASN A 142 -3.56 -2.80 -1.54
CA ASN A 142 -3.40 -2.91 -2.99
C ASN A 142 -4.01 -4.19 -3.57
N ASP A 143 -3.89 -5.32 -2.88
CA ASP A 143 -4.52 -6.60 -3.25
C ASP A 143 -6.06 -6.52 -3.27
N ARG A 144 -6.64 -5.43 -2.70
CA ARG A 144 -8.08 -5.12 -2.67
C ARG A 144 -8.46 -3.93 -3.54
N GLY A 145 -7.59 -3.56 -4.48
CA GLY A 145 -7.86 -2.51 -5.46
C GLY A 145 -7.60 -1.08 -4.99
N VAL A 146 -6.97 -0.90 -3.81
CA VAL A 146 -6.57 0.43 -3.33
C VAL A 146 -5.29 0.86 -4.02
N ALA A 147 -5.29 2.06 -4.62
CA ALA A 147 -4.10 2.65 -5.20
C ALA A 147 -3.14 3.15 -4.11
N ILE A 148 -1.84 2.98 -4.32
CA ILE A 148 -0.81 3.38 -3.36
C ILE A 148 0.03 4.51 -3.96
N PHE A 149 -0.09 5.70 -3.39
CA PHE A 149 0.65 6.88 -3.81
C PHE A 149 1.69 7.27 -2.76
N PHE A 150 2.86 7.67 -3.24
CA PHE A 150 3.92 8.21 -2.39
C PHE A 150 4.10 9.71 -2.68
N VAL A 151 4.13 10.52 -1.63
CA VAL A 151 4.33 11.97 -1.71
C VAL A 151 5.45 12.37 -0.75
N THR A 152 6.62 12.68 -1.30
CA THR A 152 7.84 12.90 -0.52
C THR A 152 8.44 14.28 -0.74
N ALA A 153 9.19 14.77 0.25
CA ALA A 153 9.99 15.99 0.13
C ALA A 153 11.29 15.79 -0.68
N ARG A 154 11.62 14.57 -1.08
CA ARG A 154 12.83 14.27 -1.87
C ARG A 154 12.83 15.06 -3.16
N PRO A 155 14.00 15.58 -3.60
CA PRO A 155 14.10 16.32 -4.85
C PRO A 155 13.89 15.43 -6.08
N GLY A 156 13.39 16.00 -7.16
CA GLY A 156 13.01 15.31 -8.39
C GLY A 156 14.12 14.51 -9.05
N ILE A 157 15.37 14.95 -8.92
CA ILE A 157 16.55 14.20 -9.40
C ILE A 157 16.62 12.78 -8.81
N LEU A 158 16.01 12.54 -7.65
CA LEU A 158 15.97 11.23 -6.99
C LEU A 158 14.74 10.39 -7.37
N HIS A 159 13.88 10.86 -8.29
CA HIS A 159 12.63 10.17 -8.64
C HIS A 159 12.86 8.70 -8.98
N SER A 160 13.65 8.42 -10.01
CA SER A 160 13.89 7.06 -10.50
C SER A 160 14.55 6.16 -9.45
N LEU A 161 15.48 6.70 -8.66
CA LEU A 161 16.16 5.97 -7.59
C LEU A 161 15.15 5.63 -6.46
N THR A 162 14.31 6.59 -6.10
CA THR A 162 13.27 6.41 -5.07
C THR A 162 12.23 5.38 -5.49
N GLU A 163 11.74 5.47 -6.73
CA GLU A 163 10.78 4.52 -7.29
C GLU A 163 11.36 3.10 -7.34
N HIS A 164 12.62 2.97 -7.80
CA HIS A 164 13.32 1.69 -7.81
C HIS A 164 13.45 1.12 -6.40
N ASN A 165 13.85 1.93 -5.40
CA ASN A 165 13.96 1.47 -4.01
C ASN A 165 12.62 0.94 -3.49
N LEU A 166 11.54 1.70 -3.63
CA LEU A 166 10.19 1.30 -3.17
C LEU A 166 9.78 -0.05 -3.78
N LYS A 167 9.96 -0.20 -5.10
CA LYS A 167 9.64 -1.45 -5.81
C LYS A 167 10.54 -2.61 -5.37
N ALA A 168 11.84 -2.38 -5.22
CA ALA A 168 12.82 -3.39 -4.83
C ALA A 168 12.53 -3.96 -3.44
N VAL A 169 12.03 -3.14 -2.51
CA VAL A 169 11.64 -3.60 -1.17
C VAL A 169 10.18 -4.04 -1.08
N GLY A 170 9.47 -4.12 -2.22
CA GLY A 170 8.18 -4.77 -2.34
C GLY A 170 6.96 -3.89 -2.05
N TYR A 171 7.08 -2.57 -2.18
CA TYR A 171 5.90 -1.69 -2.19
C TYR A 171 5.19 -1.72 -3.54
N PRO A 172 3.84 -1.79 -3.57
CA PRO A 172 3.07 -1.45 -4.76
C PRO A 172 3.14 0.08 -4.96
N VAL A 173 3.40 0.54 -6.19
CA VAL A 173 3.54 1.96 -6.51
C VAL A 173 2.57 2.31 -7.63
N SER A 174 1.46 2.99 -7.28
CA SER A 174 0.49 3.53 -8.25
C SER A 174 0.89 4.93 -8.73
N GLY A 175 1.72 5.63 -7.96
CA GLY A 175 2.30 6.91 -8.31
C GLY A 175 3.27 7.41 -7.25
N LEU A 176 4.23 8.22 -7.71
CA LEU A 176 5.25 8.84 -6.88
C LEU A 176 5.35 10.33 -7.24
N TYR A 177 5.26 11.18 -6.23
CA TYR A 177 5.41 12.62 -6.32
C TYR A 177 6.63 13.05 -5.51
N VAL A 178 7.57 13.65 -6.20
CA VAL A 178 8.80 14.25 -5.66
C VAL A 178 8.78 15.77 -5.87
N ARG A 179 9.63 16.51 -5.18
CA ARG A 179 9.69 17.97 -5.31
C ARG A 179 10.61 18.38 -6.46
N ASP A 180 10.01 18.77 -7.58
CA ASP A 180 10.72 19.42 -8.70
C ASP A 180 10.75 20.94 -8.53
N LEU A 181 11.48 21.63 -9.39
CA LEU A 181 11.35 23.09 -9.52
C LEU A 181 9.99 23.41 -10.15
N PRO A 182 9.19 24.36 -9.61
CA PRO A 182 9.50 25.29 -8.51
C PRO A 182 9.14 24.77 -7.10
N ASP A 183 8.63 23.54 -6.94
CA ASP A 183 8.11 23.01 -5.67
C ASP A 183 9.16 23.03 -4.54
N LEU A 184 10.46 22.97 -4.88
CA LEU A 184 11.56 23.04 -3.91
C LEU A 184 11.59 24.38 -3.13
N PHE A 185 10.96 25.43 -3.65
CA PHE A 185 10.88 26.74 -2.99
C PHE A 185 9.61 26.91 -2.15
N HIS A 186 8.67 25.96 -2.22
CA HIS A 186 7.46 25.99 -1.43
C HIS A 186 7.65 25.27 -0.10
N GLU A 187 6.83 25.62 0.90
CA GLU A 187 6.74 24.85 2.13
C GLU A 187 6.34 23.40 1.84
N VAL A 188 6.98 22.45 2.55
CA VAL A 188 6.74 21.01 2.35
C VAL A 188 5.27 20.65 2.56
N SER A 189 4.63 21.23 3.58
CA SER A 189 3.21 21.03 3.88
C SER A 189 2.30 21.49 2.73
N THR A 190 2.58 22.65 2.14
CA THR A 190 1.84 23.18 1.00
C THR A 190 1.98 22.28 -0.22
N TYR A 191 3.20 21.86 -0.52
CA TYR A 191 3.47 20.90 -1.60
C TYR A 191 2.71 19.59 -1.41
N LYS A 192 2.85 18.95 -0.24
CA LYS A 192 2.20 17.65 0.02
C LYS A 192 0.67 17.76 -0.01
N THR A 193 0.11 18.83 0.53
CA THR A 193 -1.32 19.12 0.43
C THR A 193 -1.78 19.25 -1.02
N GLY A 194 -1.05 20.02 -1.84
CA GLY A 194 -1.35 20.17 -3.26
C GLY A 194 -1.31 18.84 -4.04
N LYS A 195 -0.37 17.95 -3.71
CA LYS A 195 -0.30 16.63 -4.37
C LYS A 195 -1.44 15.72 -3.95
N ARG A 196 -1.92 15.77 -2.71
CA ARG A 196 -3.14 15.05 -2.31
C ARG A 196 -4.37 15.59 -3.05
N ALA A 197 -4.52 16.92 -3.16
CA ALA A 197 -5.58 17.54 -3.95
C ALA A 197 -5.52 17.10 -5.43
N GLU A 198 -4.33 16.99 -6.01
CA GLU A 198 -4.13 16.51 -7.38
C GLU A 198 -4.58 15.03 -7.53
N ILE A 199 -4.28 14.17 -6.56
CA ILE A 199 -4.72 12.77 -6.55
C ILE A 199 -6.26 12.71 -6.51
N GLU A 200 -6.93 13.50 -5.66
CA GLU A 200 -8.39 13.59 -5.62
C GLU A 200 -8.97 14.10 -6.93
N ALA A 201 -8.36 15.13 -7.54
CA ALA A 201 -8.79 15.65 -8.84
C ALA A 201 -8.72 14.61 -9.97
N ARG A 202 -7.90 13.57 -9.83
CA ARG A 202 -7.84 12.41 -10.72
C ARG A 202 -8.93 11.35 -10.43
N GLY A 203 -9.82 11.65 -9.49
CA GLY A 203 -10.97 10.83 -9.12
C GLY A 203 -10.68 9.75 -8.09
N TYR A 204 -9.58 9.87 -7.33
CA TYR A 204 -9.31 8.98 -6.20
C TYR A 204 -9.92 9.53 -4.91
N THR A 205 -10.34 8.63 -4.02
CA THR A 205 -10.69 8.94 -2.63
C THR A 205 -9.53 8.52 -1.74
N ILE A 206 -8.85 9.48 -1.12
CA ILE A 206 -7.75 9.18 -0.20
C ILE A 206 -8.34 8.74 1.15
N ILE A 207 -8.43 7.43 1.37
CA ILE A 207 -9.04 6.85 2.58
C ILE A 207 -8.11 6.95 3.80
N ALA A 208 -6.79 7.01 3.58
CA ALA A 208 -5.83 7.33 4.64
C ALA A 208 -4.56 7.97 4.07
N ASN A 209 -3.97 8.86 4.87
CA ASN A 209 -2.69 9.50 4.63
C ASN A 209 -1.75 9.20 5.81
N ILE A 210 -0.59 8.61 5.54
CA ILE A 210 0.35 8.06 6.53
C ILE A 210 1.68 8.80 6.43
N GLY A 211 2.18 9.32 7.53
CA GLY A 211 3.45 10.03 7.57
C GLY A 211 3.98 10.21 8.99
N ASN A 212 5.28 10.46 9.12
CA ASN A 212 5.90 10.67 10.43
C ASN A 212 5.97 12.16 10.82
N LYS A 213 5.91 13.10 9.87
CA LYS A 213 5.95 14.53 10.15
C LYS A 213 4.59 15.19 10.08
N GLN A 214 4.42 16.28 10.83
CA GLN A 214 3.20 17.09 10.76
C GLN A 214 2.97 17.63 9.35
N SER A 215 4.04 18.00 8.63
CA SER A 215 3.98 18.47 7.24
C SER A 215 3.38 17.45 6.25
N ASP A 216 3.41 16.17 6.59
CA ASP A 216 2.82 15.11 5.77
C ASP A 216 1.29 15.09 5.87
N LEU A 217 0.75 15.51 7.02
CA LEU A 217 -0.61 15.21 7.45
C LEU A 217 -1.56 16.41 7.40
N VAL A 218 -1.02 17.65 7.49
CA VAL A 218 -1.83 18.87 7.50
C VAL A 218 -2.41 19.18 6.12
N GLY A 219 -3.44 20.04 6.09
CA GLY A 219 -4.04 20.56 4.85
C GLY A 219 -5.20 19.70 4.31
N GLY A 220 -5.60 18.64 4.97
CA GLY A 220 -6.75 17.82 4.56
C GLY A 220 -6.44 16.88 3.37
N HIS A 221 -7.47 16.67 2.52
CA HIS A 221 -7.41 15.78 1.36
C HIS A 221 -7.09 14.33 1.73
N ALA A 222 -7.69 13.86 2.83
CA ALA A 222 -7.73 12.46 3.25
C ALA A 222 -8.80 12.28 4.31
N GLU A 223 -9.51 11.16 4.28
CA GLU A 223 -10.53 10.84 5.30
C GLU A 223 -9.91 10.61 6.68
N ARG A 224 -8.68 10.10 6.71
CA ARG A 224 -7.95 9.77 7.92
C ARG A 224 -6.47 10.09 7.78
N THR A 225 -5.87 10.55 8.86
CA THR A 225 -4.42 10.69 9.00
C THR A 225 -3.87 9.68 9.99
N VAL A 226 -2.70 9.12 9.70
CA VAL A 226 -1.98 8.18 10.56
C VAL A 226 -0.59 8.75 10.82
N LYS A 227 -0.38 9.27 12.04
CA LYS A 227 0.88 9.87 12.48
C LYS A 227 1.81 8.79 13.01
N LEU A 228 2.89 8.53 12.33
CA LEU A 228 3.97 7.66 12.79
C LEU A 228 4.91 8.39 13.77
N PRO A 229 5.66 7.66 14.60
CA PRO A 229 6.62 8.26 15.54
C PRO A 229 7.72 9.04 14.81
N ASP A 230 8.01 10.25 15.26
CA ASP A 230 9.12 11.08 14.78
C ASP A 230 10.06 11.53 15.91
N TYR A 231 9.75 11.17 17.17
CA TYR A 231 10.54 11.49 18.38
C TYR A 231 10.87 12.98 18.47
N ASP A 232 9.81 13.80 18.49
CA ASP A 232 9.91 15.26 18.56
C ASP A 232 10.68 15.87 17.37
N GLY A 233 10.45 15.31 16.18
CA GLY A 233 11.05 15.79 14.95
C GLY A 233 12.51 15.35 14.72
N LYS A 234 13.04 14.44 15.54
CA LYS A 234 14.41 13.93 15.39
C LYS A 234 14.60 13.05 14.17
N LEU A 235 13.55 12.33 13.76
CA LEU A 235 13.57 11.56 12.51
C LEU A 235 13.17 12.44 11.33
N SER A 236 13.86 12.31 10.19
CA SER A 236 13.66 13.09 8.96
C SER A 236 12.31 12.83 8.27
#